data_a57a04da52b5ebffc2b7d5339cf601d2
#
_entry.id   a57a04da52b5ebffc2b7d5339cf601d2
#
_cell.length_a   1.000
_cell.length_b   1.000
_cell.length_c   1.000
_cell.angle_alpha   90.00
_cell.angle_beta   90.00
_cell.angle_gamma   90.00
#
_symmetry.space_group_name_H-M   'P 1'
#
loop_
_entity.id
_entity.type
_entity.pdbx_description
1 polymer ?
#
loop_
_entity_poly.entity_id
_entity_poly.type
_entity_poly.pdbx_seq_one_letter_code
_entity_poly.pdbx_strand_id
1 'polypeptide(L)'
;MFSGKFVKSKSKNNSKTTKTKSKGHRFAETKVKKNDRDVISYEDMPLEDYELEKTEMSPEAVKKIIISVCIVLAAGLVVFAFANRDRLSPESIANWWTYDVLGNAGNGYPVTITGTEINANNFVLSDGHIAYASDTSFVTLNSSGSDIFNTQLKYSKPILVSNKNMFLTYDLGGKGYEINSLDKQLFASNTDDDIYTADIASNGVYAIATEGNGYLSSLLVFNKDNNRIYKYSFSEYYITSVTLNSNGTACAACGISTENGKVVSAVYLLDFSKEEPVQVSKIEGDVIIAAKYLTDNRVAIVGNSASYVVKNGDENIVTNSYDSMTLSNYFFNMDTSTFAVALSRSGDGRSCTVFNYDSNGSQRDKIETDSRADAISIYKDKIALLDGNIANVYNTRGDKIYASETGAGSKNIILSSDTTAYVLSVNQIRFVELSKNQVATEQVATEQNTTEPATTKNVSTDDNA
;
A
#
# COMPACT_ATOMS: atom_id res chain seq x y z
N MET A 1 29.33 31.37 47.27
CA MET A 1 30.38 30.75 48.10
C MET A 1 30.36 29.24 47.86
N PHE A 2 31.55 28.66 47.61
CA PHE A 2 31.97 27.28 47.30
C PHE A 2 31.83 26.89 45.83
N SER A 3 32.78 27.01 45.06
CA SER A 3 34.10 26.50 44.64
C SER A 3 34.25 24.98 44.80
N GLY A 4 34.28 24.25 43.67
CA GLY A 4 34.53 22.83 43.60
C GLY A 4 35.20 22.42 42.30
N LYS A 5 36.43 22.02 42.40
CA LYS A 5 37.54 21.79 41.48
C LYS A 5 37.27 20.75 40.36
N PHE A 6 37.78 21.11 39.18
CA PHE A 6 38.12 20.18 38.06
C PHE A 6 39.21 19.16 38.48
N VAL A 7 38.96 17.90 38.21
CA VAL A 7 40.00 16.84 38.24
C VAL A 7 40.20 16.31 36.80
N LYS A 8 41.37 16.57 36.24
CA LYS A 8 41.86 15.99 34.99
C LYS A 8 42.36 14.57 35.25
N SER A 9 41.78 13.56 34.61
CA SER A 9 42.30 12.22 34.54
C SER A 9 43.11 12.07 33.23
N LYS A 10 44.38 11.73 33.40
CA LYS A 10 45.33 11.36 32.31
C LYS A 10 45.15 9.90 31.98
N SER A 11 44.73 9.56 30.78
CA SER A 11 44.79 8.21 30.23
C SER A 11 46.18 7.96 29.63
N LYS A 12 46.83 6.92 30.11
CA LYS A 12 48.10 6.39 29.56
C LYS A 12 47.78 5.42 28.41
N ASN A 13 48.22 5.78 27.21
CA ASN A 13 48.29 4.87 26.06
C ASN A 13 49.41 3.87 26.25
N ASN A 14 49.07 2.59 26.29
CA ASN A 14 50.02 1.49 26.08
C ASN A 14 49.70 0.81 24.75
N SER A 15 50.44 1.18 23.70
CA SER A 15 50.44 0.49 22.42
C SER A 15 51.38 -0.69 22.46
N LYS A 16 50.87 -1.92 22.42
CA LYS A 16 51.65 -3.12 22.09
C LYS A 16 51.61 -3.35 20.57
N THR A 17 52.74 -3.08 19.94
CA THR A 17 53.00 -3.34 18.52
C THR A 17 53.25 -4.82 18.30
N THR A 18 52.34 -5.49 17.59
CA THR A 18 52.58 -6.86 17.08
C THR A 18 53.11 -6.72 15.65
N LYS A 19 54.38 -7.09 15.46
CA LYS A 19 55.04 -7.10 14.15
C LYS A 19 54.55 -8.29 13.33
N THR A 20 53.76 -8.04 12.31
CA THR A 20 53.47 -9.00 11.24
C THR A 20 54.42 -8.70 10.08
N LYS A 21 55.29 -9.65 9.74
CA LYS A 21 56.20 -9.58 8.59
C LYS A 21 55.37 -9.71 7.30
N SER A 22 55.17 -8.64 6.56
CA SER A 22 54.78 -8.70 5.17
C SER A 22 56.02 -8.63 4.28
N LYS A 23 56.17 -9.60 3.40
CA LYS A 23 57.18 -9.60 2.34
C LYS A 23 56.81 -8.56 1.32
N GLY A 24 57.51 -7.42 1.30
CA GLY A 24 57.34 -6.38 0.31
C GLY A 24 57.98 -6.81 -1.01
N HIS A 25 57.25 -6.67 -2.09
CA HIS A 25 57.82 -6.56 -3.42
C HIS A 25 58.33 -5.12 -3.60
N ARG A 26 59.65 -5.00 -3.83
CA ARG A 26 60.31 -3.76 -4.18
C ARG A 26 59.91 -3.41 -5.63
N PHE A 27 59.25 -2.31 -5.83
CA PHE A 27 59.26 -1.61 -7.12
C PHE A 27 60.56 -0.79 -7.19
N ALA A 28 61.34 -1.00 -8.25
CA ALA A 28 62.52 -0.22 -8.54
C ALA A 28 62.10 1.16 -9.03
N GLU A 29 62.46 2.22 -8.29
CA GLU A 29 62.38 3.59 -8.76
C GLU A 29 63.50 3.84 -9.78
N THR A 30 63.16 4.01 -11.03
CA THR A 30 64.10 4.50 -12.07
C THR A 30 64.13 6.04 -12.02
N LYS A 31 65.21 6.61 -11.54
CA LYS A 31 65.48 8.05 -11.63
C LYS A 31 65.68 8.43 -13.08
N VAL A 32 64.75 9.16 -13.68
CA VAL A 32 64.94 9.81 -14.97
C VAL A 32 65.68 11.14 -14.77
N LYS A 33 66.90 11.21 -15.29
CA LYS A 33 67.65 12.47 -15.48
C LYS A 33 67.00 13.26 -16.62
N LYS A 34 66.72 14.51 -16.35
CA LYS A 34 66.25 15.51 -17.27
C LYS A 34 67.44 15.97 -18.12
N ASN A 35 67.44 15.77 -19.46
CA ASN A 35 68.03 16.69 -20.42
C ASN A 35 67.54 16.38 -21.83
N ASP A 36 67.17 17.50 -22.46
CA ASP A 36 67.20 17.85 -23.89
C ASP A 36 66.30 17.13 -24.91
N ARG A 37 65.43 17.97 -25.39
CA ARG A 37 64.75 18.06 -26.68
C ARG A 37 65.24 17.10 -27.77
N ASP A 38 64.39 16.21 -28.18
CA ASP A 38 64.18 15.78 -29.56
C ASP A 38 62.69 15.37 -29.76
N VAL A 39 62.12 16.00 -30.76
CA VAL A 39 60.77 15.76 -31.23
C VAL A 39 60.81 14.47 -32.03
N ILE A 40 60.32 13.37 -31.46
CA ILE A 40 60.10 12.12 -32.19
C ILE A 40 58.66 12.12 -32.72
N SER A 41 58.55 12.08 -34.05
CA SER A 41 57.26 11.92 -34.76
C SER A 41 56.70 10.54 -34.53
N TYR A 42 55.38 10.45 -34.33
CA TYR A 42 54.62 9.23 -33.98
C TYR A 42 54.38 8.28 -35.19
N GLU A 43 55.27 8.21 -36.17
CA GLU A 43 54.99 7.42 -37.40
C GLU A 43 55.74 6.11 -37.57
N ASP A 44 56.60 5.69 -36.64
CA ASP A 44 57.34 4.43 -36.80
C ASP A 44 57.45 3.66 -35.47
N MET A 45 56.30 3.19 -34.94
CA MET A 45 56.33 2.10 -33.96
C MET A 45 55.72 0.85 -34.58
N PRO A 46 56.43 -0.29 -34.63
CA PRO A 46 55.85 -1.56 -35.04
C PRO A 46 54.80 -1.96 -34.01
N LEU A 47 53.61 -2.36 -34.47
CA LEU A 47 52.60 -3.02 -33.68
C LEU A 47 53.14 -4.36 -33.21
N GLU A 48 53.73 -4.44 -32.04
CA GLU A 48 53.96 -5.69 -31.37
C GLU A 48 52.58 -6.26 -30.97
N ASP A 49 52.24 -7.40 -31.54
CA ASP A 49 51.08 -8.21 -31.16
C ASP A 49 51.21 -8.58 -29.67
N TYR A 50 50.51 -7.86 -28.80
CA TYR A 50 50.28 -8.32 -27.44
C TYR A 50 49.30 -9.52 -27.50
N GLU A 51 49.81 -10.71 -27.64
CA GLU A 51 49.06 -11.90 -27.25
C GLU A 51 48.76 -11.77 -25.74
N LEU A 52 47.47 -11.49 -25.44
CA LEU A 52 46.95 -11.65 -24.09
C LEU A 52 47.11 -13.14 -23.72
N GLU A 53 48.15 -13.48 -22.98
CA GLU A 53 48.25 -14.78 -22.33
C GLU A 53 46.94 -15.02 -21.55
N LYS A 54 46.09 -15.86 -22.10
CA LYS A 54 44.97 -16.41 -21.35
C LYS A 54 45.56 -17.19 -20.18
N THR A 55 45.61 -16.53 -19.02
CA THR A 55 45.94 -17.18 -17.77
C THR A 55 44.82 -18.18 -17.46
N GLU A 56 44.93 -19.40 -17.97
CA GLU A 56 44.00 -20.49 -17.58
C GLU A 56 44.18 -20.73 -16.09
N MET A 57 43.14 -20.34 -15.33
CA MET A 57 43.13 -20.63 -13.90
C MET A 57 43.19 -22.14 -13.69
N SER A 58 44.12 -22.61 -12.82
CA SER A 58 44.24 -24.03 -12.54
C SER A 58 42.88 -24.60 -12.08
N PRO A 59 42.51 -25.83 -12.46
CA PRO A 59 41.25 -26.46 -12.06
C PRO A 59 41.02 -26.45 -10.55
N GLU A 60 42.10 -26.49 -9.76
CA GLU A 60 42.06 -26.40 -8.30
C GLU A 60 41.69 -24.98 -7.79
N ALA A 61 42.17 -23.94 -8.47
CA ALA A 61 41.81 -22.56 -8.13
C ALA A 61 40.35 -22.28 -8.43
N VAL A 62 39.84 -22.74 -9.58
CA VAL A 62 38.42 -22.65 -9.95
C VAL A 62 37.56 -23.40 -8.93
N LYS A 63 37.97 -24.61 -8.52
CA LYS A 63 37.24 -25.39 -7.51
C LYS A 63 37.19 -24.69 -6.14
N LYS A 64 38.27 -24.05 -5.70
CA LYS A 64 38.33 -23.28 -4.46
C LYS A 64 37.44 -22.03 -4.51
N ILE A 65 37.39 -21.34 -5.65
CA ILE A 65 36.51 -20.17 -5.87
C ILE A 65 35.04 -20.61 -5.81
N ILE A 66 34.67 -21.70 -6.51
CA ILE A 66 33.30 -22.22 -6.49
C ILE A 66 32.89 -22.60 -5.06
N ILE A 67 33.77 -23.32 -4.31
CA ILE A 67 33.47 -23.65 -2.92
C ILE A 67 33.31 -22.40 -2.05
N SER A 68 34.18 -21.37 -2.22
CA SER A 68 34.04 -20.11 -1.49
C SER A 68 32.75 -19.38 -1.79
N VAL A 69 32.34 -19.32 -3.06
CA VAL A 69 31.06 -18.73 -3.49
C VAL A 69 29.88 -19.51 -2.88
N CYS A 70 29.94 -20.84 -2.91
CA CYS A 70 28.89 -21.68 -2.30
C CYS A 70 28.79 -21.45 -0.77
N ILE A 71 29.93 -21.29 -0.07
CA ILE A 71 29.91 -20.98 1.36
C ILE A 71 29.32 -19.61 1.64
N VAL A 72 29.65 -18.59 0.86
CA VAL A 72 29.09 -17.24 1.01
C VAL A 72 27.58 -17.26 0.74
N LEU A 73 27.14 -17.95 -0.31
CA LEU A 73 25.71 -18.12 -0.63
C LEU A 73 24.98 -18.88 0.47
N ALA A 74 25.57 -19.96 1.00
CA ALA A 74 24.98 -20.71 2.10
C ALA A 74 24.88 -19.87 3.39
N ALA A 75 25.93 -19.09 3.71
CA ALA A 75 25.88 -18.15 4.84
C ALA A 75 24.82 -17.05 4.63
N GLY A 76 24.71 -16.50 3.41
CA GLY A 76 23.65 -15.55 3.04
C GLY A 76 22.25 -16.13 3.20
N LEU A 77 22.05 -17.39 2.76
CA LEU A 77 20.78 -18.10 2.93
C LEU A 77 20.44 -18.34 4.40
N VAL A 78 21.42 -18.68 5.24
CA VAL A 78 21.20 -18.85 6.69
C VAL A 78 20.79 -17.53 7.35
N VAL A 79 21.48 -16.43 7.02
CA VAL A 79 21.12 -15.08 7.52
C VAL A 79 19.74 -14.68 7.04
N PHE A 80 19.42 -14.90 5.76
CA PHE A 80 18.11 -14.65 5.20
C PHE A 80 17.01 -15.48 5.87
N ALA A 81 17.26 -16.78 6.09
CA ALA A 81 16.33 -17.67 6.77
C ALA A 81 16.12 -17.25 8.24
N PHE A 82 17.18 -16.82 8.93
CA PHE A 82 17.07 -16.34 10.30
C PHE A 82 16.33 -15.01 10.41
N ALA A 83 16.58 -14.08 9.48
CA ALA A 83 15.88 -12.79 9.40
C ALA A 83 14.41 -12.93 9.03
N ASN A 84 14.05 -13.98 8.27
CA ASN A 84 12.69 -14.26 7.81
C ASN A 84 12.10 -15.54 8.41
N ARG A 85 12.56 -15.97 9.58
CA ARG A 85 12.17 -17.25 10.21
C ARG A 85 10.65 -17.42 10.36
N ASP A 86 9.94 -16.30 10.61
CA ASP A 86 8.48 -16.31 10.78
C ASP A 86 7.74 -16.55 9.44
N ARG A 87 8.42 -16.28 8.30
CA ARG A 87 7.90 -16.54 6.92
C ARG A 87 8.38 -17.85 6.32
N LEU A 88 9.45 -18.43 6.88
CA LEU A 88 10.09 -19.65 6.38
C LEU A 88 9.80 -20.86 7.28
N SER A 89 8.67 -20.86 8.00
CA SER A 89 8.23 -22.06 8.69
C SER A 89 7.95 -23.18 7.67
N PRO A 90 8.15 -24.47 8.02
CA PRO A 90 7.83 -25.57 7.11
C PRO A 90 6.38 -25.52 6.59
N GLU A 91 5.45 -25.04 7.42
CA GLU A 91 4.05 -24.85 7.06
C GLU A 91 3.86 -23.70 6.05
N SER A 92 4.53 -22.57 6.25
CA SER A 92 4.46 -21.44 5.31
C SER A 92 5.07 -21.80 3.96
N ILE A 93 6.16 -22.57 3.92
CA ILE A 93 6.77 -23.05 2.68
C ILE A 93 5.87 -24.09 1.99
N ALA A 94 5.26 -25.01 2.75
CA ALA A 94 4.33 -25.99 2.20
C ALA A 94 3.07 -25.31 1.63
N ASN A 95 2.54 -24.33 2.35
CA ASN A 95 1.40 -23.54 1.90
C ASN A 95 1.74 -22.73 0.64
N TRP A 96 2.88 -22.02 0.63
CA TRP A 96 3.34 -21.31 -0.57
C TRP A 96 3.51 -22.24 -1.77
N TRP A 97 4.14 -23.42 -1.57
CA TRP A 97 4.30 -24.40 -2.65
C TRP A 97 2.96 -24.93 -3.17
N THR A 98 2.05 -25.28 -2.26
CA THR A 98 0.76 -25.87 -2.61
C THR A 98 -0.17 -24.86 -3.27
N TYR A 99 -0.21 -23.62 -2.75
CA TYR A 99 -1.21 -22.63 -3.12
C TYR A 99 -0.72 -21.65 -4.18
N ASP A 100 0.55 -21.25 -4.15
CA ASP A 100 1.07 -20.23 -5.07
C ASP A 100 1.84 -20.83 -6.25
N VAL A 101 2.57 -21.94 -6.03
CA VAL A 101 3.37 -22.57 -7.10
C VAL A 101 2.55 -23.57 -7.92
N LEU A 102 1.69 -24.36 -7.28
CA LEU A 102 0.85 -25.38 -7.96
C LEU A 102 -0.52 -24.84 -8.39
N GLY A 103 -1.03 -23.76 -7.77
CA GLY A 103 -2.28 -23.10 -8.13
C GLY A 103 -2.09 -22.13 -9.29
N ASN A 104 -2.95 -22.19 -10.30
CA ASN A 104 -3.01 -21.14 -11.31
C ASN A 104 -3.92 -20.02 -10.83
N ALA A 105 -3.46 -18.78 -10.92
CA ALA A 105 -4.26 -17.61 -10.54
C ALA A 105 -5.61 -17.61 -11.26
N GLY A 106 -6.68 -17.37 -10.51
CA GLY A 106 -8.05 -17.27 -11.04
C GLY A 106 -8.81 -18.57 -11.24
N ASN A 107 -8.17 -19.74 -11.28
CA ASN A 107 -8.81 -21.01 -11.70
C ASN A 107 -9.97 -21.47 -10.79
N GLY A 108 -9.96 -21.15 -9.49
CA GLY A 108 -11.03 -21.52 -8.56
C GLY A 108 -12.10 -20.45 -8.38
N TYR A 109 -11.96 -19.31 -9.03
CA TYR A 109 -12.98 -18.25 -8.98
C TYR A 109 -14.12 -18.51 -9.99
N PRO A 110 -15.36 -18.11 -9.69
CA PRO A 110 -15.81 -17.32 -8.54
C PRO A 110 -15.86 -18.14 -7.24
N VAL A 111 -15.43 -17.54 -6.13
CA VAL A 111 -15.54 -18.09 -4.77
C VAL A 111 -16.76 -17.51 -4.09
N THR A 112 -17.65 -18.37 -3.57
CA THR A 112 -18.78 -17.93 -2.76
C THR A 112 -18.28 -17.44 -1.39
N ILE A 113 -18.72 -16.26 -0.95
CA ILE A 113 -18.36 -15.73 0.37
C ILE A 113 -19.00 -16.57 1.48
N THR A 114 -18.26 -16.76 2.57
CA THR A 114 -18.82 -17.33 3.81
C THR A 114 -19.48 -16.20 4.58
N GLY A 115 -20.79 -16.34 4.85
CA GLY A 115 -21.62 -15.30 5.47
C GLY A 115 -22.74 -14.82 4.55
N THR A 116 -23.53 -13.86 5.03
CA THR A 116 -24.68 -13.30 4.31
C THR A 116 -24.43 -11.88 3.83
N GLU A 117 -23.57 -11.14 4.52
CA GLU A 117 -23.24 -9.75 4.20
C GLU A 117 -21.75 -9.47 4.36
N ILE A 118 -21.24 -8.66 3.46
CA ILE A 118 -19.88 -8.15 3.48
C ILE A 118 -19.88 -6.66 3.15
N ASN A 119 -19.21 -5.87 3.99
CA ASN A 119 -18.93 -4.47 3.69
C ASN A 119 -17.89 -4.38 2.56
N ALA A 120 -18.09 -3.47 1.61
CA ALA A 120 -17.16 -3.30 0.48
C ALA A 120 -15.70 -3.08 0.92
N ASN A 121 -15.50 -2.38 2.05
CA ASN A 121 -14.17 -2.09 2.59
C ASN A 121 -13.54 -3.26 3.38
N ASN A 122 -14.31 -4.31 3.67
CA ASN A 122 -13.82 -5.52 4.33
C ASN A 122 -13.25 -6.54 3.32
N PHE A 123 -12.72 -6.07 2.23
CA PHE A 123 -12.14 -6.86 1.15
C PHE A 123 -10.80 -6.26 0.75
N VAL A 124 -9.73 -7.02 0.92
CA VAL A 124 -8.35 -6.55 0.72
C VAL A 124 -7.51 -7.57 -0.04
N LEU A 125 -6.55 -7.08 -0.81
CA LEU A 125 -5.50 -7.87 -1.45
C LEU A 125 -4.17 -7.57 -0.73
N SER A 126 -3.51 -8.61 -0.28
CA SER A 126 -2.23 -8.51 0.42
C SER A 126 -1.27 -9.59 -0.05
N ASP A 127 -0.12 -9.18 -0.59
CA ASP A 127 0.92 -10.10 -1.12
C ASP A 127 0.36 -11.19 -2.05
N GLY A 128 -0.62 -10.84 -2.92
CA GLY A 128 -1.26 -11.76 -3.86
C GLY A 128 -2.39 -12.62 -3.29
N HIS A 129 -2.71 -12.47 -2.01
CA HIS A 129 -3.77 -13.19 -1.31
C HIS A 129 -4.96 -12.28 -1.03
N ILE A 130 -6.16 -12.81 -1.15
CA ILE A 130 -7.38 -12.11 -0.77
C ILE A 130 -7.67 -12.38 0.71
N ALA A 131 -8.03 -11.33 1.45
CA ALA A 131 -8.65 -11.48 2.74
C ALA A 131 -9.97 -10.70 2.78
N TYR A 132 -10.97 -11.27 3.46
CA TYR A 132 -12.25 -10.59 3.69
C TYR A 132 -12.85 -10.92 5.05
N ALA A 133 -13.63 -9.98 5.56
CA ALA A 133 -14.46 -10.19 6.74
C ALA A 133 -15.92 -9.98 6.39
N SER A 134 -16.73 -11.04 6.57
CA SER A 134 -18.19 -11.00 6.46
C SER A 134 -18.83 -10.78 7.84
N ASP A 135 -20.15 -10.81 7.90
CA ASP A 135 -20.92 -10.78 9.14
C ASP A 135 -20.63 -11.99 10.07
N THR A 136 -20.10 -13.09 9.53
CA THR A 136 -19.91 -14.34 10.30
C THR A 136 -18.50 -14.89 10.28
N SER A 137 -17.62 -14.44 9.36
CA SER A 137 -16.32 -15.09 9.16
C SER A 137 -15.24 -14.11 8.69
N PHE A 138 -14.01 -14.34 9.16
CA PHE A 138 -12.80 -13.85 8.52
C PHE A 138 -12.19 -14.98 7.69
N VAL A 139 -11.88 -14.71 6.44
CA VAL A 139 -11.35 -15.71 5.48
C VAL A 139 -10.18 -15.13 4.71
N THR A 140 -9.17 -15.95 4.48
CA THR A 140 -8.08 -15.68 3.55
C THR A 140 -8.07 -16.70 2.43
N LEU A 141 -7.87 -16.24 1.20
CA LEU A 141 -7.85 -17.06 -0.02
C LEU A 141 -6.50 -16.89 -0.72
N ASN A 142 -6.04 -17.95 -1.35
CA ASN A 142 -4.90 -17.86 -2.25
C ASN A 142 -5.31 -17.34 -3.64
N SER A 143 -4.32 -17.17 -4.52
CA SER A 143 -4.53 -16.69 -5.89
C SER A 143 -5.43 -17.58 -6.73
N SER A 144 -5.56 -18.86 -6.40
CA SER A 144 -6.45 -19.82 -7.06
C SER A 144 -7.84 -19.93 -6.43
N GLY A 145 -8.16 -19.15 -5.40
CA GLY A 145 -9.48 -19.13 -4.75
C GLY A 145 -9.70 -20.20 -3.70
N SER A 146 -8.66 -20.91 -3.27
CA SER A 146 -8.76 -21.88 -2.18
C SER A 146 -8.59 -21.22 -0.82
N ASP A 147 -9.33 -21.66 0.18
CA ASP A 147 -9.19 -21.18 1.56
C ASP A 147 -7.80 -21.52 2.10
N ILE A 148 -7.09 -20.51 2.62
CA ILE A 148 -5.86 -20.69 3.41
C ILE A 148 -6.26 -20.78 4.89
N PHE A 149 -7.10 -19.85 5.34
CA PHE A 149 -7.58 -19.78 6.69
C PHE A 149 -9.02 -19.27 6.74
N ASN A 150 -9.81 -19.80 7.66
CA ASN A 150 -11.19 -19.41 7.87
C ASN A 150 -11.50 -19.51 9.36
N THR A 151 -11.98 -18.43 9.97
CA THR A 151 -12.40 -18.39 11.36
C THR A 151 -13.75 -17.71 11.52
N GLN A 152 -14.53 -18.16 12.49
CA GLN A 152 -15.85 -17.60 12.75
C GLN A 152 -15.74 -16.32 13.57
N LEU A 153 -16.34 -15.24 13.05
CA LEU A 153 -16.54 -13.98 13.78
C LEU A 153 -17.83 -14.02 14.60
N LYS A 154 -17.80 -13.29 15.73
CA LYS A 154 -18.96 -13.08 16.60
C LYS A 154 -19.23 -11.59 16.80
N TYR A 155 -19.09 -10.82 15.72
CA TYR A 155 -19.18 -9.38 15.71
C TYR A 155 -20.46 -8.92 15.02
N SER A 156 -21.07 -7.85 15.54
CA SER A 156 -22.29 -7.28 14.96
C SER A 156 -22.00 -6.44 13.72
N LYS A 157 -20.87 -5.74 13.73
CA LYS A 157 -20.41 -4.89 12.62
C LYS A 157 -18.90 -5.05 12.43
N PRO A 158 -18.46 -6.18 11.89
CA PRO A 158 -17.05 -6.43 11.68
C PRO A 158 -16.44 -5.42 10.70
N ILE A 159 -15.31 -4.87 11.08
CA ILE A 159 -14.45 -4.02 10.22
C ILE A 159 -13.09 -4.68 10.13
N LEU A 160 -12.59 -4.80 8.89
CA LEU A 160 -11.29 -5.36 8.57
C LEU A 160 -10.31 -4.24 8.22
N VAL A 161 -9.19 -4.20 8.93
CA VAL A 161 -8.02 -3.40 8.54
C VAL A 161 -6.82 -4.31 8.40
N SER A 162 -5.92 -3.96 7.49
CA SER A 162 -4.77 -4.81 7.17
C SER A 162 -3.51 -4.00 6.87
N ASN A 163 -2.37 -4.63 7.13
CA ASN A 163 -1.09 -4.14 6.66
C ASN A 163 -0.21 -5.35 6.37
N LYS A 164 0.10 -5.58 5.08
CA LYS A 164 0.73 -6.81 4.60
C LYS A 164 -0.09 -8.03 5.08
N ASN A 165 0.57 -9.06 5.61
CA ASN A 165 -0.07 -10.29 6.07
C ASN A 165 -0.54 -10.24 7.53
N MET A 166 -0.77 -9.04 8.07
CA MET A 166 -1.38 -8.81 9.38
C MET A 166 -2.79 -8.24 9.20
N PHE A 167 -3.76 -8.85 9.83
CA PHE A 167 -5.18 -8.51 9.73
C PHE A 167 -5.74 -8.28 11.13
N LEU A 168 -6.36 -7.13 11.32
CA LEU A 168 -7.12 -6.81 12.53
C LEU A 168 -8.59 -6.72 12.14
N THR A 169 -9.42 -7.57 12.73
CA THR A 169 -10.88 -7.49 12.63
C THR A 169 -11.45 -7.06 13.96
N TYR A 170 -12.31 -6.05 13.99
CA TYR A 170 -12.94 -5.55 15.20
C TYR A 170 -14.42 -5.29 15.00
N ASP A 171 -15.18 -5.33 16.10
CA ASP A 171 -16.63 -5.02 16.13
C ASP A 171 -16.82 -3.50 16.31
N LEU A 172 -17.26 -2.80 15.27
CA LEU A 172 -17.52 -1.36 15.32
C LEU A 172 -18.71 -1.06 16.25
N GLY A 173 -18.47 -0.30 17.33
CA GLY A 173 -19.44 -0.03 18.38
C GLY A 173 -19.67 -1.22 19.33
N GLY A 174 -18.82 -2.23 19.25
CA GLY A 174 -18.70 -3.35 20.18
C GLY A 174 -17.30 -3.36 20.81
N LYS A 175 -16.95 -4.43 21.50
CA LYS A 175 -15.70 -4.54 22.28
C LYS A 175 -14.72 -5.58 21.73
N GLY A 176 -15.20 -6.49 20.91
CA GLY A 176 -14.42 -7.61 20.41
C GLY A 176 -13.45 -7.20 19.30
N TYR A 177 -12.27 -7.81 19.32
CA TYR A 177 -11.32 -7.73 18.21
C TYR A 177 -10.45 -8.99 18.14
N GLU A 178 -9.93 -9.27 16.96
CA GLU A 178 -8.97 -10.35 16.73
C GLU A 178 -7.87 -9.93 15.79
N ILE A 179 -6.70 -10.51 15.99
CA ILE A 179 -5.53 -10.37 15.10
C ILE A 179 -5.29 -11.70 14.43
N ASN A 180 -5.22 -11.69 13.11
CA ASN A 180 -4.95 -12.84 12.27
C ASN A 180 -3.69 -12.61 11.43
N SER A 181 -2.96 -13.68 11.16
CA SER A 181 -2.02 -13.77 10.04
C SER A 181 -2.73 -14.37 8.84
N LEU A 182 -2.00 -14.56 7.73
CA LEU A 182 -2.56 -15.17 6.52
C LEU A 182 -3.12 -16.57 6.78
N ASP A 183 -2.50 -17.34 7.67
CA ASP A 183 -2.72 -18.79 7.86
C ASP A 183 -3.29 -19.19 9.23
N LYS A 184 -3.43 -18.24 10.16
CA LYS A 184 -3.93 -18.54 11.52
C LYS A 184 -4.39 -17.32 12.29
N GLN A 185 -5.24 -17.55 13.28
CA GLN A 185 -5.54 -16.56 14.30
C GLN A 185 -4.38 -16.49 15.31
N LEU A 186 -3.86 -15.28 15.54
CA LEU A 186 -2.81 -15.05 16.52
C LEU A 186 -3.42 -14.93 17.92
N PHE A 187 -4.48 -14.14 18.06
CA PHE A 187 -5.28 -14.05 19.29
C PHE A 187 -6.61 -13.31 19.03
N ALA A 188 -7.54 -13.44 19.98
CA ALA A 188 -8.75 -12.64 20.07
C ALA A 188 -8.89 -12.09 21.51
N SER A 189 -9.44 -10.90 21.63
CA SER A 189 -9.58 -10.19 22.91
C SER A 189 -10.77 -9.22 22.88
N ASN A 190 -11.00 -8.54 24.00
CA ASN A 190 -11.97 -7.46 24.10
C ASN A 190 -11.33 -6.23 24.74
N THR A 191 -11.82 -5.06 24.35
CA THR A 191 -11.57 -3.78 25.04
C THR A 191 -12.53 -3.63 26.23
N ASP A 192 -12.21 -2.73 27.16
CA ASP A 192 -13.12 -2.38 28.26
C ASP A 192 -14.32 -1.56 27.75
N ASP A 193 -14.11 -0.73 26.74
CA ASP A 193 -15.07 0.22 26.17
C ASP A 193 -15.31 -0.06 24.68
N ASP A 194 -16.36 0.52 24.10
CA ASP A 194 -16.78 0.26 22.72
C ASP A 194 -15.76 0.84 21.72
N ILE A 195 -15.44 0.06 20.68
CA ILE A 195 -14.43 0.39 19.68
C ILE A 195 -15.02 1.33 18.62
N TYR A 196 -14.34 2.43 18.37
CA TYR A 196 -14.70 3.40 17.33
C TYR A 196 -13.94 3.16 16.03
N THR A 197 -12.63 2.88 16.13
CA THR A 197 -11.77 2.64 14.97
C THR A 197 -10.48 1.97 15.41
N ALA A 198 -9.78 1.32 14.47
CA ALA A 198 -8.49 0.70 14.74
C ALA A 198 -7.61 0.68 13.49
N ASP A 199 -6.29 0.53 13.67
CA ASP A 199 -5.33 0.26 12.59
C ASP A 199 -4.23 -0.69 13.08
N ILE A 200 -3.55 -1.36 12.14
CA ILE A 200 -2.47 -2.32 12.41
C ILE A 200 -1.27 -2.01 11.53
N ALA A 201 -0.07 -2.03 12.12
CA ALA A 201 1.19 -1.93 11.41
C ALA A 201 1.72 -3.30 10.98
N SER A 202 2.60 -3.34 9.98
CA SER A 202 3.14 -4.59 9.43
C SER A 202 3.98 -5.42 10.41
N ASN A 203 4.46 -4.81 11.49
CA ASN A 203 5.21 -5.48 12.57
C ASN A 203 4.31 -6.04 13.68
N GLY A 204 2.97 -5.94 13.53
CA GLY A 204 1.99 -6.42 14.49
C GLY A 204 1.69 -5.47 15.64
N VAL A 205 2.23 -4.24 15.64
CA VAL A 205 1.74 -3.17 16.54
C VAL A 205 0.37 -2.72 16.04
N TYR A 206 -0.58 -2.56 16.94
CA TYR A 206 -1.92 -2.12 16.58
C TYR A 206 -2.45 -1.06 17.55
N ALA A 207 -3.32 -0.20 17.04
CA ALA A 207 -3.94 0.89 17.78
C ALA A 207 -5.46 0.75 17.69
N ILE A 208 -6.13 0.90 18.82
CA ILE A 208 -7.60 0.86 18.94
C ILE A 208 -8.05 2.15 19.62
N ALA A 209 -8.93 2.90 18.98
CA ALA A 209 -9.63 4.01 19.61
C ALA A 209 -10.99 3.54 20.11
N THR A 210 -11.25 3.84 21.38
CA THR A 210 -12.48 3.42 22.07
C THR A 210 -13.21 4.64 22.63
N GLU A 211 -14.43 4.40 23.11
CA GLU A 211 -15.08 5.29 24.05
C GLU A 211 -14.14 5.58 25.23
N GLY A 212 -14.19 6.79 25.78
CA GLY A 212 -13.36 7.20 26.91
C GLY A 212 -14.12 7.18 28.23
N ASN A 213 -13.54 6.58 29.28
CA ASN A 213 -14.10 6.70 30.61
C ASN A 213 -13.72 8.06 31.22
N GLY A 214 -14.66 9.03 31.20
CA GLY A 214 -14.44 10.42 31.60
C GLY A 214 -13.78 11.30 30.54
N TYR A 215 -13.57 10.79 29.34
CA TYR A 215 -13.06 11.46 28.15
C TYR A 215 -13.98 11.14 26.96
N LEU A 216 -13.86 11.89 25.84
CA LEU A 216 -14.64 11.62 24.64
C LEU A 216 -14.14 10.37 23.91
N SER A 217 -12.85 10.12 23.95
CA SER A 217 -12.22 8.94 23.35
C SER A 217 -10.93 8.57 24.06
N SER A 218 -10.51 7.32 23.93
CA SER A 218 -9.20 6.83 24.36
C SER A 218 -8.53 6.06 23.21
N LEU A 219 -7.25 6.32 22.98
CA LEU A 219 -6.40 5.52 22.10
C LEU A 219 -5.59 4.54 22.94
N LEU A 220 -5.68 3.28 22.63
CA LEU A 220 -4.92 2.19 23.23
C LEU A 220 -4.01 1.60 22.17
N VAL A 221 -2.71 1.51 22.43
CA VAL A 221 -1.75 0.90 21.50
C VAL A 221 -1.10 -0.31 22.14
N PHE A 222 -1.02 -1.38 21.38
CA PHE A 222 -0.52 -2.66 21.83
C PHE A 222 0.60 -3.15 20.91
N ASN A 223 1.55 -3.89 21.46
CA ASN A 223 2.54 -4.62 20.66
C ASN A 223 1.94 -5.94 20.14
N LYS A 224 2.69 -6.65 19.30
CA LYS A 224 2.31 -7.95 18.74
C LYS A 224 1.97 -9.05 19.77
N ASP A 225 2.43 -8.90 21.00
CA ASP A 225 2.20 -9.86 22.10
C ASP A 225 1.01 -9.44 22.99
N ASN A 226 0.17 -8.51 22.48
CA ASN A 226 -1.02 -7.96 23.17
C ASN A 226 -0.69 -7.22 24.49
N ASN A 227 0.54 -6.72 24.66
CA ASN A 227 0.88 -5.86 25.77
C ASN A 227 0.64 -4.41 25.38
N ARG A 228 -0.10 -3.66 26.22
CA ARG A 228 -0.33 -2.24 25.98
C ARG A 228 0.97 -1.46 26.19
N ILE A 229 1.40 -0.75 25.12
CA ILE A 229 2.64 0.05 25.11
C ILE A 229 2.38 1.53 25.20
N TYR A 230 1.16 2.00 24.88
CA TYR A 230 0.80 3.42 24.91
C TYR A 230 -0.69 3.61 25.19
N LYS A 231 -1.04 4.73 25.80
CA LYS A 231 -2.42 5.19 25.98
C LYS A 231 -2.46 6.71 25.89
N TYR A 232 -3.45 7.25 25.17
CA TYR A 232 -3.75 8.68 25.15
C TYR A 232 -5.27 8.88 25.26
N SER A 233 -5.73 9.88 26.04
CA SER A 233 -7.16 10.17 26.24
C SER A 233 -7.50 11.54 25.71
N PHE A 234 -8.54 11.63 24.89
CA PHE A 234 -9.00 12.85 24.22
C PHE A 234 -10.19 13.44 24.96
N SER A 235 -10.04 14.66 25.47
CA SER A 235 -11.11 15.39 26.19
C SER A 235 -11.98 16.24 25.26
N GLU A 236 -11.49 16.58 24.07
CA GLU A 236 -12.13 17.57 23.19
C GLU A 236 -12.70 16.99 21.90
N TYR A 237 -12.25 15.80 21.48
CA TYR A 237 -12.58 15.21 20.18
C TYR A 237 -13.03 13.75 20.30
N TYR A 238 -14.07 13.38 19.55
CA TYR A 238 -14.41 12.01 19.27
C TYR A 238 -13.52 11.49 18.14
N ILE A 239 -12.73 10.46 18.39
CA ILE A 239 -11.81 9.89 17.41
C ILE A 239 -12.58 9.03 16.43
N THR A 240 -12.47 9.37 15.14
CA THR A 240 -13.18 8.70 14.03
C THR A 240 -12.26 7.91 13.12
N SER A 241 -10.96 8.20 13.11
CA SER A 241 -9.97 7.48 12.31
C SER A 241 -8.63 7.45 13.01
N VAL A 242 -7.94 6.31 12.94
CA VAL A 242 -6.55 6.16 13.39
C VAL A 242 -5.73 5.53 12.28
N THR A 243 -4.46 5.90 12.18
CA THR A 243 -3.52 5.26 11.28
C THR A 243 -2.13 5.22 11.90
N LEU A 244 -1.46 4.07 11.78
CA LEU A 244 -0.10 3.86 12.25
C LEU A 244 0.92 4.15 11.15
N ASN A 245 2.10 4.65 11.53
CA ASN A 245 3.23 4.68 10.62
C ASN A 245 3.74 3.26 10.35
N SER A 246 4.60 3.10 9.34
CA SER A 246 5.08 1.78 8.88
C SER A 246 5.76 0.96 9.99
N ASN A 247 6.43 1.63 10.92
CA ASN A 247 7.19 1.02 12.01
C ASN A 247 6.38 0.79 13.28
N GLY A 248 5.13 1.25 13.35
CA GLY A 248 4.28 1.13 14.54
C GLY A 248 4.81 1.89 15.76
N THR A 249 5.53 3.01 15.55
CA THR A 249 6.09 3.86 16.61
C THR A 249 5.34 5.15 16.82
N ALA A 250 4.45 5.49 15.88
CA ALA A 250 3.65 6.70 15.88
C ALA A 250 2.26 6.43 15.28
N CYS A 251 1.30 7.24 15.68
CA CYS A 251 -0.08 7.19 15.20
C CYS A 251 -0.56 8.60 14.83
N ALA A 252 -1.35 8.72 13.77
CA ALA A 252 -2.23 9.86 13.57
C ALA A 252 -3.64 9.46 14.01
N ALA A 253 -4.19 10.19 14.98
CA ALA A 253 -5.57 10.05 15.42
C ALA A 253 -6.36 11.28 14.94
N CYS A 254 -7.38 11.04 14.12
CA CYS A 254 -8.26 12.07 13.60
C CYS A 254 -9.58 12.06 14.37
N GLY A 255 -10.00 13.23 14.82
CA GLY A 255 -11.22 13.37 15.59
C GLY A 255 -12.09 14.52 15.13
N ILE A 256 -13.33 14.51 15.58
CA ILE A 256 -14.34 15.52 15.30
C ILE A 256 -14.87 16.15 16.58
N SER A 257 -15.13 17.44 16.53
CA SER A 257 -15.76 18.22 17.60
C SER A 257 -16.55 19.39 17.02
N THR A 258 -17.10 20.22 17.89
CA THR A 258 -17.73 21.49 17.53
C THR A 258 -17.15 22.63 18.33
N GLU A 259 -16.69 23.68 17.67
CA GLU A 259 -16.23 24.91 18.28
C GLU A 259 -17.07 26.08 17.79
N ASN A 260 -17.66 26.84 18.69
CA ASN A 260 -18.53 27.99 18.34
C ASN A 260 -19.67 27.66 17.38
N GLY A 261 -20.24 26.45 17.49
CA GLY A 261 -21.32 25.98 16.62
C GLY A 261 -20.89 25.54 15.22
N LYS A 262 -19.56 25.46 14.95
CA LYS A 262 -19.01 24.95 13.69
C LYS A 262 -18.32 23.62 13.94
N VAL A 263 -18.38 22.77 12.94
CA VAL A 263 -17.62 21.50 12.94
C VAL A 263 -16.14 21.80 12.84
N VAL A 264 -15.34 21.14 13.68
CA VAL A 264 -13.89 21.18 13.63
C VAL A 264 -13.37 19.76 13.71
N SER A 265 -12.52 19.40 12.78
CA SER A 265 -11.74 18.17 12.84
C SER A 265 -10.32 18.47 13.34
N ALA A 266 -9.73 17.54 14.07
CA ALA A 266 -8.34 17.65 14.52
C ALA A 266 -7.55 16.37 14.17
N VAL A 267 -6.28 16.56 13.86
CA VAL A 267 -5.30 15.51 13.61
C VAL A 267 -4.22 15.58 14.68
N TYR A 268 -4.19 14.59 15.54
CA TYR A 268 -3.19 14.40 16.58
C TYR A 268 -2.09 13.51 16.05
N LEU A 269 -0.86 14.00 15.96
CA LEU A 269 0.31 13.17 15.70
C LEU A 269 0.92 12.76 17.04
N LEU A 270 0.90 11.46 17.31
CA LEU A 270 1.31 10.84 18.56
C LEU A 270 2.55 9.99 18.34
N ASP A 271 3.60 10.24 19.10
CA ASP A 271 4.83 9.43 19.18
C ASP A 271 4.76 8.62 20.48
N PHE A 272 4.82 7.29 20.38
CA PHE A 272 4.62 6.41 21.56
C PHE A 272 5.72 6.49 22.60
N SER A 273 6.80 7.21 22.33
CA SER A 273 7.84 7.55 23.31
C SER A 273 7.55 8.83 24.11
N LYS A 274 6.46 9.54 23.79
CA LYS A 274 6.08 10.84 24.41
C LYS A 274 4.70 10.78 25.03
N GLU A 275 4.52 11.50 26.13
CA GLU A 275 3.22 11.58 26.80
C GLU A 275 2.26 12.52 26.05
N GLU A 276 2.78 13.63 25.50
CA GLU A 276 2.00 14.65 24.79
C GLU A 276 2.08 14.48 23.28
N PRO A 277 1.05 14.89 22.53
CA PRO A 277 1.09 14.91 21.08
C PRO A 277 2.29 15.72 20.56
N VAL A 278 2.97 15.21 19.54
CA VAL A 278 4.05 15.95 18.88
C VAL A 278 3.52 17.12 18.04
N GLN A 279 2.27 17.02 17.61
CA GLN A 279 1.57 18.04 16.83
C GLN A 279 0.06 17.82 16.90
N VAL A 280 -0.71 18.92 16.93
CA VAL A 280 -2.16 18.92 16.76
C VAL A 280 -2.49 19.91 15.66
N SER A 281 -3.10 19.45 14.59
CA SER A 281 -3.51 20.27 13.45
C SER A 281 -5.03 20.32 13.38
N LYS A 282 -5.63 21.52 13.34
CA LYS A 282 -7.08 21.72 13.24
C LYS A 282 -7.49 21.99 11.80
N ILE A 283 -8.64 21.45 11.40
CA ILE A 283 -9.29 21.64 10.11
C ILE A 283 -10.71 22.12 10.39
N GLU A 284 -10.96 23.40 10.11
CA GLU A 284 -12.26 24.04 10.37
C GLU A 284 -13.24 23.79 9.23
N GLY A 285 -14.48 23.48 9.56
CA GLY A 285 -15.59 23.39 8.60
C GLY A 285 -15.59 22.15 7.73
N ASP A 286 -14.71 21.17 7.99
CA ASP A 286 -14.71 19.90 7.26
C ASP A 286 -14.70 18.70 8.21
N VAL A 287 -15.21 17.57 7.72
CA VAL A 287 -15.25 16.29 8.42
C VAL A 287 -14.24 15.34 7.78
N ILE A 288 -13.32 14.83 8.59
CA ILE A 288 -12.37 13.81 8.14
C ILE A 288 -13.09 12.47 7.98
N ILE A 289 -13.02 11.91 6.76
CA ILE A 289 -13.59 10.62 6.40
C ILE A 289 -12.58 9.49 6.60
N ALA A 290 -11.32 9.71 6.18
CA ALA A 290 -10.26 8.72 6.27
C ALA A 290 -8.89 9.39 6.36
N ALA A 291 -7.93 8.68 6.98
CA ALA A 291 -6.54 9.11 7.04
C ALA A 291 -5.61 7.90 6.88
N LYS A 292 -4.44 8.12 6.26
CA LYS A 292 -3.40 7.08 6.12
C LYS A 292 -2.01 7.70 6.13
N TYR A 293 -1.09 7.11 6.91
CA TYR A 293 0.32 7.39 6.77
C TYR A 293 0.81 6.91 5.40
N LEU A 294 1.21 7.81 4.52
CA LEU A 294 1.82 7.47 3.24
C LEU A 294 3.34 7.27 3.36
N THR A 295 3.95 7.99 4.30
CA THR A 295 5.36 7.86 4.67
C THR A 295 5.47 8.00 6.19
N ASP A 296 6.63 7.70 6.77
CA ASP A 296 6.82 7.76 8.24
C ASP A 296 6.55 9.13 8.87
N ASN A 297 6.49 10.20 8.08
CA ASN A 297 6.29 11.58 8.57
C ASN A 297 5.17 12.35 7.86
N ARG A 298 4.37 11.70 6.98
CA ARG A 298 3.26 12.36 6.26
C ARG A 298 2.00 11.53 6.31
N VAL A 299 0.92 12.20 6.68
CA VAL A 299 -0.43 11.65 6.73
C VAL A 299 -1.27 12.30 5.65
N ALA A 300 -1.78 11.50 4.72
CA ALA A 300 -2.83 11.93 3.80
C ALA A 300 -4.20 11.76 4.48
N ILE A 301 -5.06 12.73 4.27
CA ILE A 301 -6.37 12.83 4.88
C ILE A 301 -7.37 13.13 3.78
N VAL A 302 -8.45 12.40 3.78
CA VAL A 302 -9.61 12.64 2.92
C VAL A 302 -10.73 13.20 3.78
N GLY A 303 -11.11 14.44 3.50
CA GLY A 303 -12.26 15.11 4.10
C GLY A 303 -13.46 15.06 3.18
N ASN A 304 -14.57 15.63 3.66
CA ASN A 304 -15.81 15.72 2.88
C ASN A 304 -15.72 16.77 1.76
N SER A 305 -14.98 17.87 1.97
CA SER A 305 -14.89 19.02 1.05
C SER A 305 -13.50 19.29 0.51
N ALA A 306 -12.47 18.65 1.07
CA ALA A 306 -11.09 18.77 0.63
C ALA A 306 -10.28 17.52 1.04
N SER A 307 -9.13 17.31 0.40
CA SER A 307 -8.10 16.42 0.90
C SER A 307 -6.92 17.23 1.46
N TYR A 308 -6.22 16.62 2.43
CA TYR A 308 -5.18 17.31 3.17
C TYR A 308 -3.94 16.42 3.29
N VAL A 309 -2.78 17.06 3.46
CA VAL A 309 -1.58 16.38 3.92
C VAL A 309 -1.01 17.12 5.11
N VAL A 310 -0.84 16.38 6.21
CA VAL A 310 -0.19 16.84 7.44
C VAL A 310 1.19 16.21 7.51
N LYS A 311 2.21 17.04 7.72
CA LYS A 311 3.59 16.61 7.86
C LYS A 311 4.05 16.82 9.30
N ASN A 312 4.64 15.80 9.89
CA ASN A 312 5.21 15.91 11.24
C ASN A 312 6.30 16.98 11.29
N GLY A 313 6.17 17.91 12.26
CA GLY A 313 7.08 19.05 12.45
C GLY A 313 6.84 20.22 11.50
N ASP A 314 5.73 20.25 10.76
CA ASP A 314 5.32 21.36 9.91
C ASP A 314 3.88 21.76 10.29
N GLU A 315 3.68 23.00 10.70
CA GLU A 315 2.36 23.51 11.10
C GLU A 315 1.44 23.75 9.89
N ASN A 316 2.01 23.84 8.67
CA ASN A 316 1.24 24.08 7.46
C ASN A 316 0.57 22.79 7.01
N ILE A 317 -0.74 22.87 6.80
CA ILE A 317 -1.55 21.81 6.21
C ILE A 317 -1.66 22.07 4.71
N VAL A 318 -1.20 21.14 3.88
CA VAL A 318 -1.47 21.21 2.44
C VAL A 318 -2.92 20.84 2.20
N THR A 319 -3.66 21.71 1.52
CA THR A 319 -5.11 21.57 1.28
C THR A 319 -5.40 21.53 -0.20
N ASN A 320 -6.15 20.54 -0.65
CA ASN A 320 -6.65 20.39 -2.01
C ASN A 320 -8.19 20.44 -1.97
N SER A 321 -8.76 21.61 -2.28
CA SER A 321 -10.22 21.82 -2.31
C SER A 321 -10.89 20.98 -3.40
N TYR A 322 -12.10 20.52 -3.13
CA TYR A 322 -12.92 19.82 -4.15
C TYR A 322 -13.74 20.76 -5.03
N ASP A 323 -13.66 22.08 -4.82
CA ASP A 323 -14.29 23.12 -5.65
C ASP A 323 -15.77 22.84 -5.96
N SER A 324 -16.56 22.54 -4.94
CA SER A 324 -17.99 22.20 -5.01
C SER A 324 -18.31 20.86 -5.69
N MET A 325 -17.30 20.03 -5.99
CA MET A 325 -17.52 18.62 -6.34
C MET A 325 -17.74 17.77 -5.08
N THR A 326 -18.46 16.68 -5.24
CA THR A 326 -18.76 15.74 -4.16
C THR A 326 -17.80 14.56 -4.21
N LEU A 327 -17.26 14.16 -3.07
CA LEU A 327 -16.44 12.94 -2.96
C LEU A 327 -17.31 11.72 -3.25
N SER A 328 -16.95 10.96 -4.29
CA SER A 328 -17.56 9.68 -4.62
C SER A 328 -16.80 8.52 -4.02
N ASN A 329 -15.48 8.53 -4.14
CA ASN A 329 -14.61 7.47 -3.61
C ASN A 329 -13.18 7.98 -3.41
N TYR A 330 -12.35 7.19 -2.73
CA TYR A 330 -10.93 7.48 -2.51
C TYR A 330 -10.10 6.20 -2.43
N PHE A 331 -8.78 6.35 -2.61
CA PHE A 331 -7.85 5.24 -2.53
C PHE A 331 -6.48 5.71 -1.98
N PHE A 332 -5.92 4.97 -1.03
CA PHE A 332 -4.56 5.15 -0.56
C PHE A 332 -3.66 4.06 -1.14
N ASN A 333 -2.68 4.45 -1.95
CA ASN A 333 -1.73 3.54 -2.54
C ASN A 333 -0.43 3.53 -1.73
N MET A 334 -0.26 2.50 -0.92
CA MET A 334 0.91 2.38 -0.04
C MET A 334 2.19 2.03 -0.79
N ASP A 335 2.07 1.34 -1.93
CA ASP A 335 3.24 0.93 -2.74
C ASP A 335 3.94 2.13 -3.39
N THR A 336 3.16 3.12 -3.79
CA THR A 336 3.66 4.34 -4.45
C THR A 336 3.66 5.57 -3.54
N SER A 337 3.18 5.43 -2.29
CA SER A 337 3.00 6.53 -1.33
C SER A 337 2.18 7.69 -1.94
N THR A 338 1.08 7.35 -2.61
CA THR A 338 0.14 8.29 -3.24
C THR A 338 -1.27 8.08 -2.72
N PHE A 339 -2.15 9.02 -2.96
CA PHE A 339 -3.58 8.86 -2.71
C PHE A 339 -4.40 9.51 -3.82
N ALA A 340 -5.58 8.99 -4.04
CA ALA A 340 -6.49 9.52 -5.02
C ALA A 340 -7.87 9.78 -4.44
N VAL A 341 -8.55 10.80 -4.98
CA VAL A 341 -9.95 11.09 -4.73
C VAL A 341 -10.70 11.11 -6.06
N ALA A 342 -11.83 10.44 -6.11
CA ALA A 342 -12.77 10.50 -7.23
C ALA A 342 -13.91 11.45 -6.85
N LEU A 343 -14.05 12.53 -7.61
CA LEU A 343 -14.98 13.62 -7.34
C LEU A 343 -16.04 13.70 -8.44
N SER A 344 -17.30 13.84 -8.08
CA SER A 344 -18.42 14.01 -9.01
C SER A 344 -18.98 15.44 -8.98
N ARG A 345 -19.28 16.01 -10.14
CA ARG A 345 -19.92 17.33 -10.26
C ARG A 345 -21.44 17.27 -10.19
N SER A 346 -22.02 16.17 -10.61
CA SER A 346 -23.47 15.97 -10.60
C SER A 346 -23.87 15.07 -9.45
N GLY A 347 -25.00 15.37 -8.82
CA GLY A 347 -25.51 14.57 -7.68
C GLY A 347 -25.90 13.13 -8.06
N ASP A 348 -25.96 12.79 -9.37
CA ASP A 348 -26.22 11.43 -9.85
C ASP A 348 -24.96 10.58 -10.01
N GLY A 349 -23.77 11.20 -9.84
CA GLY A 349 -22.48 10.51 -9.88
C GLY A 349 -22.11 9.89 -11.23
N ARG A 350 -22.82 10.20 -12.33
CA ARG A 350 -22.62 9.56 -13.65
C ARG A 350 -21.26 9.82 -14.28
N SER A 351 -20.57 10.86 -13.85
CA SER A 351 -19.23 11.18 -14.29
C SER A 351 -18.37 11.58 -13.09
N CYS A 352 -17.10 11.27 -13.12
CA CYS A 352 -16.20 11.70 -12.08
C CYS A 352 -14.88 12.23 -12.63
N THR A 353 -14.21 13.04 -11.83
CA THR A 353 -12.81 13.42 -12.03
C THR A 353 -11.98 12.77 -10.93
N VAL A 354 -10.96 12.00 -11.32
CA VAL A 354 -10.02 11.41 -10.38
C VAL A 354 -8.80 12.31 -10.30
N PHE A 355 -8.47 12.74 -9.10
CA PHE A 355 -7.23 13.44 -8.78
C PHE A 355 -6.32 12.50 -8.01
N ASN A 356 -5.11 12.32 -8.49
CA ASN A 356 -4.06 11.53 -7.82
C ASN A 356 -2.97 12.47 -7.30
N TYR A 357 -2.63 12.34 -6.02
CA TYR A 357 -1.68 13.19 -5.32
C TYR A 357 -0.50 12.38 -4.81
N ASP A 358 0.67 12.99 -4.76
CA ASP A 358 1.84 12.43 -4.09
C ASP A 358 1.75 12.60 -2.55
N SER A 359 2.72 12.08 -1.85
CA SER A 359 2.80 12.18 -0.38
C SER A 359 2.99 13.62 0.14
N ASN A 360 3.32 14.59 -0.71
CA ASN A 360 3.36 16.00 -0.36
C ASN A 360 2.02 16.72 -0.60
N GLY A 361 1.04 16.03 -1.17
CA GLY A 361 -0.23 16.62 -1.59
C GLY A 361 -0.16 17.35 -2.94
N SER A 362 0.92 17.18 -3.70
CA SER A 362 1.03 17.73 -5.06
C SER A 362 0.28 16.86 -6.03
N GLN A 363 -0.56 17.47 -6.87
CA GLN A 363 -1.31 16.76 -7.89
C GLN A 363 -0.34 16.16 -8.93
N ARG A 364 -0.41 14.85 -9.12
CA ARG A 364 0.35 14.10 -10.14
C ARG A 364 -0.46 13.94 -11.42
N ASP A 365 -1.70 13.44 -11.28
CA ASP A 365 -2.56 13.11 -12.39
C ASP A 365 -3.96 13.66 -12.16
N LYS A 366 -4.64 14.02 -13.26
CA LYS A 366 -6.05 14.37 -13.30
C LYS A 366 -6.71 13.63 -14.46
N ILE A 367 -7.73 12.84 -14.16
CA ILE A 367 -8.44 12.03 -15.14
C ILE A 367 -9.91 12.40 -15.10
N GLU A 368 -10.44 12.95 -16.20
CA GLU A 368 -11.87 13.22 -16.37
C GLU A 368 -12.52 12.04 -17.08
N THR A 369 -13.59 11.51 -16.52
CA THR A 369 -14.26 10.33 -17.06
C THR A 369 -15.77 10.49 -17.06
N ASP A 370 -16.44 9.74 -17.94
CA ASP A 370 -17.88 9.54 -17.99
C ASP A 370 -18.35 8.34 -17.14
N SER A 371 -17.44 7.72 -16.38
CA SER A 371 -17.75 6.60 -15.51
C SER A 371 -18.04 7.07 -14.08
N ARG A 372 -18.87 6.33 -13.38
CA ARG A 372 -19.03 6.44 -11.93
C ARG A 372 -17.81 5.87 -11.24
N ALA A 373 -17.64 6.20 -9.96
CA ALA A 373 -16.64 5.65 -9.10
C ALA A 373 -17.29 4.99 -7.88
N ASP A 374 -18.05 3.91 -8.10
CA ASP A 374 -18.63 3.11 -7.01
C ASP A 374 -17.53 2.45 -6.18
N ALA A 375 -16.41 2.10 -6.81
CA ALA A 375 -15.13 1.76 -6.17
C ALA A 375 -13.97 2.23 -7.06
N ILE A 376 -12.79 2.38 -6.44
CA ILE A 376 -11.55 2.78 -7.11
C ILE A 376 -10.40 1.90 -6.65
N SER A 377 -9.55 1.49 -7.59
CA SER A 377 -8.31 0.77 -7.30
C SER A 377 -7.19 1.27 -8.20
N ILE A 378 -5.99 1.39 -7.66
CA ILE A 378 -4.81 1.85 -8.40
C ILE A 378 -3.71 0.80 -8.30
N TYR A 379 -3.21 0.38 -9.45
CA TYR A 379 -2.05 -0.49 -9.57
C TYR A 379 -1.06 0.12 -10.56
N LYS A 380 0.12 0.53 -10.08
CA LYS A 380 1.14 1.27 -10.84
C LYS A 380 0.55 2.52 -11.52
N ASP A 381 0.51 2.54 -12.85
CA ASP A 381 -0.02 3.60 -13.70
C ASP A 381 -1.47 3.37 -14.17
N LYS A 382 -2.15 2.37 -13.64
CA LYS A 382 -3.52 1.99 -13.98
C LYS A 382 -4.49 2.38 -12.88
N ILE A 383 -5.60 2.99 -13.26
CA ILE A 383 -6.69 3.36 -12.37
C ILE A 383 -7.95 2.65 -12.83
N ALA A 384 -8.47 1.75 -12.02
CA ALA A 384 -9.74 1.09 -12.25
C ALA A 384 -10.86 1.80 -11.50
N LEU A 385 -11.94 2.09 -12.18
CA LEU A 385 -13.20 2.57 -11.62
C LEU A 385 -14.27 1.51 -11.84
N LEU A 386 -14.94 1.14 -10.76
CA LEU A 386 -16.14 0.32 -10.86
C LEU A 386 -17.33 1.23 -11.11
N ASP A 387 -18.05 1.00 -12.21
CA ASP A 387 -19.29 1.67 -12.60
C ASP A 387 -20.40 0.60 -12.72
N GLY A 388 -21.14 0.41 -11.64
CA GLY A 388 -22.10 -0.67 -11.52
C GLY A 388 -21.44 -2.04 -11.67
N ASN A 389 -21.60 -2.67 -12.82
CA ASN A 389 -21.05 -3.99 -13.13
C ASN A 389 -19.93 -3.95 -14.18
N ILE A 390 -19.36 -2.80 -14.44
CA ILE A 390 -18.30 -2.60 -15.43
C ILE A 390 -17.06 -2.05 -14.72
N ALA A 391 -15.92 -2.67 -14.95
CA ALA A 391 -14.61 -2.17 -14.57
C ALA A 391 -14.05 -1.34 -15.74
N ASN A 392 -14.02 -0.03 -15.61
CA ASN A 392 -13.36 0.87 -16.54
C ASN A 392 -11.95 1.16 -16.06
N VAL A 393 -10.94 0.85 -16.86
CA VAL A 393 -9.54 1.06 -16.50
C VAL A 393 -8.92 2.12 -17.38
N TYR A 394 -8.27 3.07 -16.74
CA TYR A 394 -7.63 4.24 -17.36
C TYR A 394 -6.12 4.21 -17.12
N ASN A 395 -5.37 4.81 -18.02
CA ASN A 395 -3.98 5.18 -17.77
C ASN A 395 -3.90 6.57 -17.11
N THR A 396 -2.72 7.01 -16.71
CA THR A 396 -2.49 8.34 -16.08
C THR A 396 -2.76 9.51 -17.02
N ARG A 397 -2.89 9.30 -18.33
CA ARG A 397 -3.27 10.33 -19.30
C ARG A 397 -4.79 10.48 -19.46
N GLY A 398 -5.58 9.59 -18.83
CA GLY A 398 -7.04 9.57 -18.93
C GLY A 398 -7.57 8.73 -20.09
N ASP A 399 -6.71 8.02 -20.85
CA ASP A 399 -7.20 7.12 -21.90
C ASP A 399 -7.82 5.87 -21.27
N LYS A 400 -9.06 5.53 -21.65
CA LYS A 400 -9.70 4.27 -21.26
C LYS A 400 -9.02 3.12 -22.01
N ILE A 401 -8.35 2.24 -21.28
CA ILE A 401 -7.58 1.12 -21.85
C ILE A 401 -8.32 -0.21 -21.82
N TYR A 402 -9.20 -0.39 -20.81
CA TYR A 402 -10.04 -1.58 -20.68
C TYR A 402 -11.45 -1.18 -20.24
N ALA A 403 -12.45 -1.95 -20.69
CA ALA A 403 -13.80 -1.97 -20.14
C ALA A 403 -14.25 -3.43 -20.08
N SER A 404 -14.41 -3.97 -18.86
CA SER A 404 -14.70 -5.38 -18.67
C SER A 404 -15.90 -5.56 -17.76
N GLU A 405 -16.79 -6.48 -18.11
CA GLU A 405 -17.89 -6.85 -17.23
C GLU A 405 -17.37 -7.57 -15.99
N THR A 406 -17.84 -7.14 -14.83
CA THR A 406 -17.48 -7.68 -13.52
C THR A 406 -18.57 -8.60 -12.96
N GLY A 407 -19.72 -8.65 -13.65
CA GLY A 407 -20.90 -9.41 -13.25
C GLY A 407 -21.80 -8.68 -12.25
N ALA A 408 -23.01 -9.19 -12.08
CA ALA A 408 -24.05 -8.54 -11.28
C ALA A 408 -23.67 -8.37 -9.82
N GLY A 409 -24.07 -7.23 -9.24
CA GLY A 409 -23.95 -6.96 -7.81
C GLY A 409 -22.52 -6.66 -7.34
N SER A 410 -21.64 -6.18 -8.22
CA SER A 410 -20.28 -5.78 -7.88
C SER A 410 -20.28 -4.62 -6.89
N LYS A 411 -19.47 -4.72 -5.82
CA LYS A 411 -19.40 -3.76 -4.71
C LYS A 411 -18.02 -3.12 -4.57
N ASN A 412 -16.95 -3.87 -4.92
CA ASN A 412 -15.58 -3.38 -4.85
C ASN A 412 -14.71 -4.07 -5.90
N ILE A 413 -13.63 -3.41 -6.30
CA ILE A 413 -12.63 -3.91 -7.24
C ILE A 413 -11.23 -3.65 -6.71
N ILE A 414 -10.33 -4.64 -6.86
CA ILE A 414 -8.91 -4.49 -6.55
C ILE A 414 -8.09 -5.00 -7.73
N LEU A 415 -7.31 -4.12 -8.35
CA LEU A 415 -6.34 -4.50 -9.37
C LEU A 415 -5.24 -5.37 -8.76
N SER A 416 -5.03 -6.56 -9.30
CA SER A 416 -3.95 -7.46 -8.88
C SER A 416 -2.75 -7.42 -9.83
N SER A 417 -2.97 -6.98 -11.07
CA SER A 417 -1.93 -6.77 -12.07
C SER A 417 -2.36 -5.72 -13.09
N ASP A 418 -1.53 -5.51 -14.11
CA ASP A 418 -1.85 -4.62 -15.24
C ASP A 418 -3.09 -5.07 -16.03
N THR A 419 -3.48 -6.36 -15.95
CA THR A 419 -4.53 -6.97 -16.77
C THR A 419 -5.51 -7.82 -15.97
N THR A 420 -5.44 -7.84 -14.64
CA THR A 420 -6.31 -8.67 -13.81
C THR A 420 -6.81 -7.92 -12.58
N ALA A 421 -8.00 -8.26 -12.13
CA ALA A 421 -8.62 -7.70 -10.94
C ALA A 421 -9.41 -8.76 -10.16
N TYR A 422 -9.49 -8.57 -8.85
CA TYR A 422 -10.47 -9.24 -8.01
C TYR A 422 -11.66 -8.31 -7.78
N VAL A 423 -12.85 -8.86 -7.90
CA VAL A 423 -14.11 -8.13 -7.74
C VAL A 423 -14.95 -8.78 -6.65
N LEU A 424 -15.23 -8.00 -5.62
CA LEU A 424 -16.21 -8.38 -4.60
C LEU A 424 -17.62 -8.10 -5.13
N SER A 425 -18.48 -9.09 -5.07
CA SER A 425 -19.91 -8.95 -5.34
C SER A 425 -20.74 -9.24 -4.07
N VAL A 426 -22.05 -9.22 -4.19
CA VAL A 426 -22.97 -9.44 -3.04
C VAL A 426 -22.68 -10.78 -2.34
N ASN A 427 -22.45 -11.84 -3.10
CA ASN A 427 -22.35 -13.21 -2.57
C ASN A 427 -21.11 -13.98 -3.03
N GLN A 428 -20.22 -13.35 -3.80
CA GLN A 428 -19.04 -14.04 -4.32
C GLN A 428 -17.90 -13.06 -4.63
N ILE A 429 -16.70 -13.61 -4.69
CA ILE A 429 -15.50 -12.94 -5.19
C ILE A 429 -15.20 -13.52 -6.57
N ARG A 430 -14.93 -12.66 -7.54
CA ARG A 430 -14.59 -13.03 -8.92
C ARG A 430 -13.17 -12.61 -9.25
N PHE A 431 -12.53 -13.38 -10.08
CA PHE A 431 -11.30 -12.99 -10.76
C PHE A 431 -11.66 -12.58 -12.19
N VAL A 432 -11.25 -11.39 -12.59
CA VAL A 432 -11.62 -10.78 -13.88
C VAL A 432 -10.35 -10.48 -14.67
N GLU A 433 -10.27 -11.01 -15.89
CA GLU A 433 -9.26 -10.62 -16.86
C GLU A 433 -9.74 -9.37 -17.61
N LEU A 434 -8.94 -8.32 -17.55
CA LEU A 434 -9.22 -7.04 -18.19
C LEU A 434 -8.81 -7.12 -19.66
N SER A 435 -9.75 -6.96 -20.58
CA SER A 435 -9.49 -7.12 -22.01
C SER A 435 -9.78 -5.84 -22.81
N LYS A 436 -9.02 -5.65 -23.91
CA LYS A 436 -9.24 -4.56 -24.86
C LYS A 436 -10.46 -4.79 -25.78
N ASN A 437 -10.93 -6.02 -25.91
CA ASN A 437 -11.88 -6.40 -26.94
C ASN A 437 -13.32 -5.91 -26.72
N GLN A 438 -13.68 -5.48 -25.51
CA GLN A 438 -15.03 -4.94 -25.24
C GLN A 438 -15.20 -3.44 -25.61
N VAL A 439 -14.10 -2.69 -25.66
CA VAL A 439 -14.12 -1.27 -26.08
C VAL A 439 -14.41 -1.13 -27.59
N ALA A 440 -13.97 -2.10 -28.40
CA ALA A 440 -14.16 -2.06 -29.87
C ALA A 440 -15.60 -2.34 -30.30
N THR A 441 -16.39 -3.04 -29.48
CA THR A 441 -17.77 -3.42 -29.85
C THR A 441 -18.77 -2.27 -29.71
N GLU A 442 -18.55 -1.35 -28.76
CA GLU A 442 -19.41 -0.17 -28.61
C GLU A 442 -19.16 0.90 -29.68
N GLN A 443 -17.91 1.08 -30.15
CA GLN A 443 -17.62 2.03 -31.23
C GLN A 443 -18.14 1.56 -32.58
N VAL A 444 -18.11 0.26 -32.87
CA VAL A 444 -18.63 -0.31 -34.12
C VAL A 444 -20.17 -0.31 -34.17
N ALA A 445 -20.84 -0.47 -33.03
CA ALA A 445 -22.29 -0.39 -32.95
C ALA A 445 -22.83 1.04 -33.18
N THR A 446 -22.07 2.09 -32.84
CA THR A 446 -22.44 3.47 -33.07
C THR A 446 -22.21 3.92 -34.50
N GLU A 447 -21.24 3.36 -35.23
CA GLU A 447 -20.97 3.70 -36.63
C GLU A 447 -21.87 2.94 -37.61
N GLN A 448 -22.45 1.79 -37.28
CA GLN A 448 -23.36 1.05 -38.18
C GLN A 448 -24.80 1.57 -38.21
N ASN A 449 -25.21 2.45 -37.28
CA ASN A 449 -26.56 3.02 -37.26
C ASN A 449 -26.71 4.33 -38.04
N THR A 450 -25.67 4.81 -38.76
CA THR A 450 -25.70 6.09 -39.47
C THR A 450 -25.75 5.98 -40.99
N THR A 451 -25.90 4.79 -41.60
CA THR A 451 -25.93 4.65 -43.06
C THR A 451 -27.04 3.71 -43.51
N GLU A 452 -28.30 4.16 -43.51
CA GLU A 452 -29.30 3.69 -44.43
C GLU A 452 -29.92 4.91 -45.17
N PRO A 453 -29.78 5.00 -46.50
CA PRO A 453 -30.46 6.05 -47.27
C PRO A 453 -31.92 5.65 -47.56
N ALA A 454 -32.85 6.55 -47.27
CA ALA A 454 -34.24 6.44 -47.56
C ALA A 454 -34.49 6.19 -49.06
N THR A 455 -35.02 5.03 -49.39
CA THR A 455 -35.54 4.73 -50.74
C THR A 455 -36.99 5.15 -50.80
N THR A 456 -37.26 6.29 -51.48
CA THR A 456 -38.58 6.76 -51.89
C THR A 456 -39.16 5.79 -52.90
N LYS A 457 -40.26 5.10 -52.56
CA LYS A 457 -41.12 4.42 -53.54
C LYS A 457 -42.25 5.34 -53.92
N ASN A 458 -42.22 5.82 -55.17
CA ASN A 458 -43.38 6.41 -55.86
C ASN A 458 -44.50 5.37 -55.98
N VAL A 459 -45.67 5.72 -55.49
CA VAL A 459 -46.93 5.03 -55.82
C VAL A 459 -47.63 5.86 -56.83
N SER A 460 -47.75 5.36 -58.06
CA SER A 460 -48.61 5.85 -59.11
C SER A 460 -50.05 5.50 -58.76
N THR A 461 -50.92 6.51 -58.74
CA THR A 461 -52.40 6.41 -58.84
C THR A 461 -52.78 5.97 -60.27
N ASP A 462 -53.56 4.90 -60.35
CA ASP A 462 -54.46 4.73 -61.49
C ASP A 462 -55.86 4.43 -61.00
N ASP A 463 -56.76 5.25 -61.55
CA ASP A 463 -58.24 5.16 -61.50
C ASP A 463 -58.72 3.86 -62.12
N ASN A 464 -59.81 3.29 -61.60
CA ASN A 464 -61.08 3.01 -62.31
C ASN A 464 -62.00 2.04 -61.54
N ALA A 465 -63.26 2.50 -61.53
CA ALA A 465 -64.55 1.83 -61.33
C ALA A 465 -64.99 1.60 -59.89
#